data_fe731da4e0dfd4ea3f1139ff1bcc0296
#
_entry.id   fe731da4e0dfd4ea3f1139ff1bcc0296
#
_cell.length_a   1.000
_cell.length_b   1.000
_cell.length_c   1.000
_cell.angle_alpha   90.00
_cell.angle_beta   90.00
_cell.angle_gamma   90.00
#
_symmetry.space_group_name_H-M   'P 1'
#
loop_
_entity.id
_entity.type
_entity.pdbx_description
1 polymer ?
#
loop_
_entity_poly.entity_id
_entity_poly.type
_entity_poly.pdbx_seq_one_letter_code
_entity_poly.pdbx_strand_id
1 'polypeptide(L)'
;LAVTSAGPGEGKTLTAVNLAISLAREVNHTVLLVDLDLRNPSVHECFGFQPERGVADIVLQGVPVSEVLIHPGIDRLVVLPGREPLAHSSEVLSSPVMLALVQALKHRSANRIVLFDLPPLLSADDAVAFAPHVDAALLVVEEGKTTRDELTRAVGYLRNTELLGTVLNKSEESVAGYYY
;
A
#
# COMPACT_ATOMS: atom_id res chain seq x y z
N LEU A 1 -7.38 -4.13 -0.24
CA LEU A 1 -6.40 -4.61 0.73
C LEU A 1 -5.34 -3.55 0.97
N ALA A 2 -5.05 -3.24 2.23
CA ALA A 2 -3.92 -2.39 2.61
C ALA A 2 -2.69 -3.22 2.97
N VAL A 3 -1.51 -2.71 2.66
CA VAL A 3 -0.22 -3.20 3.16
C VAL A 3 0.41 -2.08 3.95
N THR A 4 0.75 -2.34 5.20
CA THR A 4 1.39 -1.38 6.11
C THR A 4 2.44 -2.07 6.96
N SER A 5 3.14 -1.33 7.81
CA SER A 5 4.13 -1.88 8.75
C SER A 5 3.98 -1.27 10.13
N ALA A 6 4.58 -1.86 11.15
CA ALA A 6 4.65 -1.27 12.47
C ALA A 6 5.52 -0.02 12.44
N GLY A 7 6.75 -0.14 11.97
CA GLY A 7 7.74 0.94 11.89
C GLY A 7 8.26 1.21 10.47
N PRO A 8 9.07 2.26 10.32
CA PRO A 8 9.68 2.59 9.03
C PRO A 8 10.77 1.58 8.64
N GLY A 9 10.90 1.38 7.31
CA GLY A 9 11.96 0.55 6.75
C GLY A 9 11.75 -0.96 6.90
N GLU A 10 10.60 -1.44 7.38
CA GLU A 10 10.31 -2.89 7.55
C GLU A 10 10.00 -3.62 6.25
N GLY A 11 9.91 -2.90 5.10
CA GLY A 11 9.75 -3.48 3.77
C GLY A 11 8.31 -3.58 3.28
N LYS A 12 7.38 -2.76 3.83
CA LYS A 12 5.97 -2.70 3.42
C LYS A 12 5.79 -2.51 1.92
N THR A 13 6.46 -1.48 1.34
CA THR A 13 6.35 -1.15 -0.09
C THR A 13 6.84 -2.29 -0.97
N LEU A 14 7.99 -2.89 -0.64
CA LEU A 14 8.51 -4.05 -1.39
C LEU A 14 7.56 -5.25 -1.28
N THR A 15 6.96 -5.47 -0.12
CA THR A 15 5.94 -6.50 0.09
C THR A 15 4.70 -6.21 -0.75
N ALA A 16 4.21 -4.97 -0.76
CA ALA A 16 3.06 -4.56 -1.56
C ALA A 16 3.30 -4.75 -3.07
N VAL A 17 4.49 -4.35 -3.56
CA VAL A 17 4.90 -4.51 -4.96
C VAL A 17 4.97 -5.99 -5.35
N ASN A 18 5.64 -6.83 -4.56
CA ASN A 18 5.77 -8.25 -4.85
C ASN A 18 4.42 -8.97 -4.79
N LEU A 19 3.56 -8.61 -3.84
CA LEU A 19 2.20 -9.12 -3.76
C LEU A 19 1.38 -8.71 -4.98
N ALA A 20 1.48 -7.44 -5.41
CA ALA A 20 0.81 -6.95 -6.61
C ALA A 20 1.23 -7.71 -7.87
N ILE A 21 2.53 -7.95 -8.04
CA ILE A 21 3.09 -8.73 -9.15
C ILE A 21 2.59 -10.17 -9.10
N SER A 22 2.59 -10.80 -7.92
CA SER A 22 2.14 -12.18 -7.75
C SER A 22 0.66 -12.34 -8.07
N LEU A 23 -0.19 -11.44 -7.56
CA LEU A 23 -1.62 -11.44 -7.84
C LEU A 23 -1.94 -11.12 -9.31
N ALA A 24 -1.16 -10.26 -9.97
CA ALA A 24 -1.33 -9.95 -11.39
C ALA A 24 -1.00 -11.14 -12.32
N ARG A 25 -0.26 -12.15 -11.84
CA ARG A 25 -0.02 -13.40 -12.58
C ARG A 25 -1.24 -14.32 -12.60
N GLU A 26 -2.16 -14.16 -11.65
CA GLU A 26 -3.42 -14.90 -11.64
C GLU A 26 -4.33 -14.45 -12.79
N VAL A 27 -4.83 -15.39 -13.59
CA VAL A 27 -5.51 -15.11 -14.88
C VAL A 27 -6.82 -14.35 -14.71
N ASN A 28 -7.48 -14.49 -13.56
CA ASN A 28 -8.85 -14.00 -13.35
C ASN A 28 -8.95 -12.58 -12.76
N HIS A 29 -7.80 -11.95 -12.42
CA HIS A 29 -7.81 -10.66 -11.74
C HIS A 29 -6.92 -9.62 -12.45
N THR A 30 -7.30 -8.36 -12.33
CA THR A 30 -6.42 -7.22 -12.56
C THR A 30 -6.05 -6.62 -11.22
N VAL A 31 -4.86 -6.06 -11.12
CA VAL A 31 -4.35 -5.45 -9.89
C VAL A 31 -4.10 -3.97 -10.10
N LEU A 32 -4.57 -3.17 -9.17
CA LEU A 32 -4.22 -1.76 -9.05
C LEU A 32 -3.42 -1.57 -7.76
N LEU A 33 -2.16 -1.21 -7.89
CA LEU A 33 -1.31 -0.83 -6.76
C LEU A 33 -1.33 0.69 -6.60
N VAL A 34 -1.72 1.17 -5.43
CA VAL A 34 -1.86 2.59 -5.10
C VAL A 34 -0.85 2.95 -4.03
N ASP A 35 0.02 3.90 -4.32
CA ASP A 35 0.98 4.44 -3.36
C ASP A 35 0.32 5.53 -2.52
N LEU A 36 0.00 5.23 -1.29
CA LEU A 36 -0.57 6.14 -0.30
C LEU A 36 0.37 6.46 0.86
N ASP A 37 1.64 6.02 0.79
CA ASP A 37 2.67 6.58 1.65
C ASP A 37 3.09 7.96 1.12
N LEU A 38 2.17 8.90 1.20
CA LEU A 38 2.37 10.25 0.67
C LEU A 38 3.46 11.06 1.40
N ARG A 39 3.97 10.54 2.53
CA ARG A 39 5.14 11.12 3.22
C ARG A 39 6.44 10.68 2.56
N ASN A 40 6.49 9.46 2.07
CA ASN A 40 7.67 8.87 1.43
C ASN A 40 7.26 7.93 0.30
N PRO A 41 6.66 8.47 -0.79
CA PRO A 41 6.20 7.65 -1.90
C PRO A 41 7.40 6.99 -2.58
N SER A 42 7.34 5.66 -2.73
CA SER A 42 8.47 4.87 -3.23
C SER A 42 8.09 3.68 -4.12
N VAL A 43 6.81 3.47 -4.38
CA VAL A 43 6.35 2.40 -5.29
C VAL A 43 6.96 2.56 -6.68
N HIS A 44 7.04 3.79 -7.21
CA HIS A 44 7.60 4.10 -8.53
C HIS A 44 9.09 3.71 -8.66
N GLU A 45 9.85 3.83 -7.57
CA GLU A 45 11.27 3.45 -7.54
C GLU A 45 11.45 1.93 -7.75
N CYS A 46 10.55 1.11 -7.19
CA CYS A 46 10.58 -0.34 -7.35
C CYS A 46 10.38 -0.79 -8.82
N PHE A 47 9.73 0.03 -9.64
CA PHE A 47 9.50 -0.23 -11.06
C PHE A 47 10.44 0.56 -11.98
N GLY A 48 11.28 1.46 -11.44
CA GLY A 48 12.27 2.23 -12.17
C GLY A 48 11.69 3.32 -13.08
N PHE A 49 10.52 3.87 -12.75
CA PHE A 49 9.96 5.00 -13.49
C PHE A 49 9.84 6.27 -12.61
N GLN A 50 9.77 7.44 -13.26
CA GLN A 50 9.53 8.72 -12.60
C GLN A 50 8.12 9.22 -12.98
N PRO A 51 7.17 9.32 -12.03
CA PRO A 51 5.83 9.77 -12.33
C PRO A 51 5.80 11.30 -12.51
N GLU A 52 5.17 11.78 -13.58
CA GLU A 52 4.91 13.22 -13.78
C GLU A 52 3.79 13.71 -12.86
N ARG A 53 2.84 12.83 -12.54
CA ARG A 53 1.68 13.07 -11.69
C ARG A 53 1.48 11.93 -10.71
N GLY A 54 0.83 12.21 -9.58
CA GLY A 54 0.52 11.23 -8.54
C GLY A 54 -0.86 11.41 -7.94
N VAL A 55 -1.14 10.59 -6.91
CA VAL A 55 -2.41 10.64 -6.16
C VAL A 55 -2.76 12.06 -5.69
N ALA A 56 -1.75 12.81 -5.26
CA ALA A 56 -1.95 14.18 -4.79
C ALA A 56 -2.52 15.11 -5.86
N ASP A 57 -2.11 14.96 -7.12
CA ASP A 57 -2.62 15.77 -8.23
C ASP A 57 -4.11 15.51 -8.49
N ILE A 58 -4.56 14.25 -8.29
CA ILE A 58 -5.98 13.89 -8.37
C ILE A 58 -6.77 14.59 -7.26
N VAL A 59 -6.29 14.49 -6.02
CA VAL A 59 -7.02 14.96 -4.83
C VAL A 59 -7.02 16.48 -4.72
N LEU A 60 -5.88 17.11 -4.99
CA LEU A 60 -5.70 18.56 -4.78
C LEU A 60 -6.04 19.40 -6.02
N GLN A 61 -5.86 18.85 -7.22
CA GLN A 61 -5.99 19.58 -8.48
C GLN A 61 -7.13 19.07 -9.36
N GLY A 62 -7.78 17.94 -9.00
CA GLY A 62 -8.86 17.35 -9.77
C GLY A 62 -8.41 16.71 -11.08
N VAL A 63 -7.14 16.31 -11.18
CA VAL A 63 -6.62 15.61 -12.35
C VAL A 63 -7.37 14.29 -12.56
N PRO A 64 -7.79 13.95 -13.77
CA PRO A 64 -8.46 12.68 -14.05
C PRO A 64 -7.56 11.49 -13.67
N VAL A 65 -8.12 10.49 -12.99
CA VAL A 65 -7.39 9.26 -12.60
C VAL A 65 -6.69 8.60 -13.79
N SER A 66 -7.34 8.62 -14.97
CA SER A 66 -6.79 8.03 -16.21
C SER A 66 -5.48 8.67 -16.69
N GLU A 67 -5.21 9.90 -16.29
CA GLU A 67 -3.97 10.62 -16.66
C GLU A 67 -2.81 10.33 -15.68
N VAL A 68 -3.10 9.67 -14.56
CA VAL A 68 -2.11 9.38 -13.51
C VAL A 68 -1.75 7.90 -13.47
N LEU A 69 -2.63 7.03 -14.00
CA LEU A 69 -2.37 5.59 -14.04
C LEU A 69 -1.19 5.24 -14.95
N ILE A 70 -0.30 4.39 -14.44
CA ILE A 70 0.90 3.92 -15.15
C ILE A 70 0.86 2.40 -15.29
N HIS A 71 1.21 1.91 -16.48
CA HIS A 71 1.40 0.49 -16.77
C HIS A 71 2.90 0.17 -16.69
N PRO A 72 3.36 -0.56 -15.66
CA PRO A 72 4.79 -0.80 -15.44
C PRO A 72 5.38 -1.91 -16.33
N GLY A 73 4.68 -2.32 -17.36
CA GLY A 73 5.13 -3.40 -18.27
C GLY A 73 4.83 -4.82 -17.76
N ILE A 74 4.01 -4.96 -16.74
CA ILE A 74 3.54 -6.24 -16.21
C ILE A 74 2.06 -6.39 -16.55
N ASP A 75 1.72 -7.49 -17.21
CA ASP A 75 0.34 -7.78 -17.61
C ASP A 75 -0.61 -7.73 -16.39
N ARG A 76 -1.77 -7.11 -16.58
CA ARG A 76 -2.84 -6.97 -15.57
C ARG A 76 -2.46 -6.18 -14.31
N LEU A 77 -1.27 -5.55 -14.27
CA LEU A 77 -0.86 -4.64 -13.20
C LEU A 77 -0.92 -3.19 -13.68
N VAL A 78 -1.55 -2.35 -12.87
CA VAL A 78 -1.56 -0.90 -13.04
C VAL A 78 -1.11 -0.26 -11.73
N VAL A 79 -0.37 0.82 -11.81
CA VAL A 79 0.13 1.58 -10.65
C VAL A 79 -0.49 2.96 -10.64
N LEU A 80 -0.96 3.39 -9.48
CA LEU A 80 -1.31 4.77 -9.17
C LEU A 80 -0.23 5.30 -8.21
N PRO A 81 0.75 6.06 -8.70
CA PRO A 81 1.92 6.45 -7.91
C PRO A 81 1.63 7.61 -6.94
N GLY A 82 2.45 7.74 -5.90
CA GLY A 82 2.49 8.90 -5.01
C GLY A 82 3.08 10.13 -5.71
N ARG A 83 4.24 10.11 -6.21
CA ARG A 83 5.08 11.11 -6.88
C ARG A 83 6.13 11.71 -5.94
N GLU A 84 5.77 12.74 -5.16
CA GLU A 84 6.70 13.45 -4.28
C GLU A 84 6.14 13.56 -2.85
N PRO A 85 7.00 13.70 -1.83
CA PRO A 85 6.59 13.82 -0.45
C PRO A 85 5.66 15.02 -0.21
N LEU A 86 4.57 14.78 0.55
CA LEU A 86 3.63 15.79 0.97
C LEU A 86 3.75 16.10 2.47
N ALA A 87 3.92 17.40 2.80
CA ALA A 87 3.97 17.84 4.19
C ALA A 87 2.63 17.61 4.94
N HIS A 88 1.50 17.68 4.22
CA HIS A 88 0.15 17.56 4.77
C HIS A 88 -0.55 16.26 4.33
N SER A 89 0.18 15.15 4.30
CA SER A 89 -0.31 13.85 3.85
C SER A 89 -1.55 13.37 4.61
N SER A 90 -1.61 13.58 5.93
CA SER A 90 -2.74 13.19 6.78
C SER A 90 -4.04 13.87 6.36
N GLU A 91 -3.98 15.17 6.06
CA GLU A 91 -5.14 15.95 5.60
C GLU A 91 -5.63 15.46 4.24
N VAL A 92 -4.70 15.14 3.34
CA VAL A 92 -5.01 14.61 2.01
C VAL A 92 -5.66 13.23 2.12
N LEU A 93 -5.09 12.32 2.92
CA LEU A 93 -5.60 10.95 3.10
C LEU A 93 -6.97 10.90 3.78
N SER A 94 -7.26 11.83 4.71
CA SER A 94 -8.55 11.92 5.39
C SER A 94 -9.58 12.78 4.65
N SER A 95 -9.23 13.38 3.52
CA SER A 95 -10.12 14.26 2.78
C SER A 95 -11.32 13.51 2.18
N PRO A 96 -12.51 14.16 2.09
CA PRO A 96 -13.66 13.57 1.42
C PRO A 96 -13.39 13.19 -0.05
N VAL A 97 -12.50 13.92 -0.72
CA VAL A 97 -12.09 13.65 -2.11
C VAL A 97 -11.31 12.35 -2.19
N MET A 98 -10.36 12.12 -1.25
CA MET A 98 -9.61 10.87 -1.18
C MET A 98 -10.55 9.69 -0.91
N LEU A 99 -11.48 9.83 0.02
CA LEU A 99 -12.43 8.76 0.33
C LEU A 99 -13.32 8.43 -0.87
N ALA A 100 -13.79 9.44 -1.60
CA ALA A 100 -14.53 9.24 -2.85
C ALA A 100 -13.67 8.55 -3.92
N LEU A 101 -12.39 8.91 -4.04
CA LEU A 101 -11.44 8.26 -4.95
C LEU A 101 -11.30 6.77 -4.60
N VAL A 102 -11.06 6.43 -3.34
CA VAL A 102 -10.92 5.04 -2.88
C VAL A 102 -12.16 4.22 -3.22
N GLN A 103 -13.36 4.75 -2.95
CA GLN A 103 -14.61 4.08 -3.30
C GLN A 103 -14.74 3.88 -4.81
N ALA A 104 -14.42 4.89 -5.61
CA ALA A 104 -14.45 4.78 -7.07
C ALA A 104 -13.46 3.74 -7.60
N LEU A 105 -12.26 3.65 -7.03
CA LEU A 105 -11.25 2.65 -7.40
C LEU A 105 -11.70 1.22 -7.08
N LYS A 106 -12.33 1.02 -5.90
CA LYS A 106 -12.85 -0.28 -5.45
C LYS A 106 -13.99 -0.79 -6.33
N HIS A 107 -14.89 0.08 -6.74
CA HIS A 107 -16.11 -0.31 -7.48
C HIS A 107 -15.95 -0.32 -9.00
N ARG A 108 -14.81 0.09 -9.55
CA ARG A 108 -14.61 0.24 -11.01
C ARG A 108 -14.65 -1.10 -11.78
N SER A 109 -14.33 -2.22 -11.14
CA SER A 109 -14.37 -3.55 -11.77
C SER A 109 -14.48 -4.63 -10.71
N ALA A 110 -15.41 -5.57 -10.89
CA ALA A 110 -15.63 -6.69 -9.97
C ALA A 110 -14.41 -7.63 -9.82
N ASN A 111 -13.58 -7.71 -10.87
CA ASN A 111 -12.41 -8.59 -10.89
C ASN A 111 -11.09 -7.83 -10.61
N ARG A 112 -11.16 -6.63 -10.02
CA ARG A 112 -9.98 -5.86 -9.68
C ARG A 112 -9.65 -5.97 -8.21
N ILE A 113 -8.42 -6.33 -7.92
CA ILE A 113 -7.83 -6.22 -6.59
C ILE A 113 -7.14 -4.86 -6.49
N VAL A 114 -7.51 -4.07 -5.47
CA VAL A 114 -6.83 -2.81 -5.18
C VAL A 114 -5.94 -3.01 -3.96
N LEU A 115 -4.64 -2.79 -4.13
CA LEU A 115 -3.65 -2.80 -3.06
C LEU A 115 -3.25 -1.36 -2.74
N PHE A 116 -3.30 -0.99 -1.47
CA PHE A 116 -2.86 0.30 -0.97
C PHE A 116 -1.56 0.12 -0.17
N ASP A 117 -0.46 0.72 -0.61
CA ASP A 117 0.77 0.84 0.19
C ASP A 117 0.59 2.03 1.14
N LEU A 118 0.46 1.77 2.43
CA LEU A 118 0.21 2.79 3.46
C LEU A 118 1.49 3.10 4.24
N PRO A 119 1.62 4.30 4.83
CA PRO A 119 2.72 4.60 5.74
C PRO A 119 2.71 3.69 6.98
N PRO A 120 3.83 3.65 7.75
CA PRO A 120 3.93 2.86 8.96
C PRO A 120 2.95 3.34 10.04
N LEU A 121 2.26 2.42 10.72
CA LEU A 121 1.21 2.70 11.72
C LEU A 121 1.70 3.47 12.94
N LEU A 122 2.94 3.24 13.37
CA LEU A 122 3.49 3.87 14.57
C LEU A 122 4.21 5.20 14.30
N SER A 123 4.36 5.58 13.03
CA SER A 123 5.10 6.79 12.62
C SER A 123 4.19 7.98 12.33
N ALA A 124 2.92 7.73 11.99
CA ALA A 124 1.99 8.77 11.59
C ALA A 124 0.53 8.31 11.72
N ASP A 125 -0.35 9.26 11.96
CA ASP A 125 -1.79 9.00 12.07
C ASP A 125 -2.47 8.69 10.72
N ASP A 126 -1.77 8.92 9.62
CA ASP A 126 -2.24 8.77 8.24
C ASP A 126 -2.81 7.38 7.96
N ALA A 127 -2.03 6.33 8.25
CA ALA A 127 -2.45 4.95 8.04
C ALA A 127 -3.59 4.53 8.98
N VAL A 128 -3.55 5.02 10.22
CA VAL A 128 -4.59 4.73 11.23
C VAL A 128 -5.94 5.35 10.80
N ALA A 129 -5.91 6.59 10.31
CA ALA A 129 -7.11 7.27 9.81
C ALA A 129 -7.66 6.61 8.53
N PHE A 130 -6.79 6.07 7.68
CA PHE A 130 -7.18 5.45 6.42
C PHE A 130 -7.62 3.99 6.56
N ALA A 131 -7.08 3.23 7.50
CA ALA A 131 -7.33 1.79 7.68
C ALA A 131 -8.82 1.39 7.69
N PRO A 132 -9.76 2.15 8.29
CA PRO A 132 -11.18 1.80 8.27
C PRO A 132 -11.84 1.82 6.87
N HIS A 133 -11.18 2.37 5.86
CA HIS A 133 -11.73 2.51 4.50
C HIS A 133 -11.32 1.37 3.57
N VAL A 134 -10.52 0.43 4.05
CA VAL A 134 -10.13 -0.79 3.31
C VAL A 134 -10.84 -2.02 3.87
N ASP A 135 -10.96 -3.04 3.04
CA ASP A 135 -11.67 -4.27 3.43
C ASP A 135 -10.83 -5.12 4.38
N ALA A 136 -9.49 -5.10 4.19
CA ALA A 136 -8.56 -5.84 5.04
C ALA A 136 -7.15 -5.21 4.98
N ALA A 137 -6.30 -5.59 5.93
CA ALA A 137 -4.91 -5.16 6.03
C ALA A 137 -3.95 -6.33 6.19
N LEU A 138 -2.74 -6.17 5.65
CA LEU A 138 -1.58 -7.01 5.86
C LEU A 138 -0.53 -6.20 6.60
N LEU A 139 -0.04 -6.71 7.73
CA LEU A 139 0.95 -6.02 8.56
C LEU A 139 2.34 -6.62 8.34
N VAL A 140 3.27 -5.81 7.86
CA VAL A 140 4.67 -6.20 7.69
C VAL A 140 5.44 -5.86 8.96
N VAL A 141 6.25 -6.79 9.43
CA VAL A 141 7.15 -6.65 10.58
C VAL A 141 8.54 -7.15 10.24
N GLU A 142 9.57 -6.56 10.82
CA GLU A 142 10.96 -6.92 10.56
C GLU A 142 11.49 -7.83 11.67
N GLU A 143 12.04 -8.99 11.28
CA GLU A 143 12.67 -9.89 12.22
C GLU A 143 13.84 -9.21 12.94
N GLY A 144 13.94 -9.46 14.25
CA GLY A 144 15.01 -8.89 15.08
C GLY A 144 14.91 -7.39 15.37
N LYS A 145 13.92 -6.68 14.77
CA LYS A 145 13.74 -5.23 14.95
C LYS A 145 12.38 -4.87 15.56
N THR A 146 11.28 -5.35 14.97
CA THR A 146 9.94 -5.05 15.49
C THR A 146 9.73 -5.73 16.82
N THR A 147 9.56 -4.94 17.86
CA THR A 147 9.33 -5.45 19.23
C THR A 147 7.90 -5.95 19.39
N ARG A 148 7.68 -6.80 20.40
CA ARG A 148 6.36 -7.30 20.77
C ARG A 148 5.38 -6.15 21.11
N ASP A 149 5.88 -5.12 21.78
CA ASP A 149 5.06 -3.97 22.18
C ASP A 149 4.65 -3.13 20.96
N GLU A 150 5.56 -2.91 20.01
CA GLU A 150 5.27 -2.24 18.75
C GLU A 150 4.24 -3.03 17.92
N LEU A 151 4.42 -4.35 17.80
CA LEU A 151 3.46 -5.22 17.13
C LEU A 151 2.07 -5.14 17.80
N THR A 152 2.01 -5.23 19.14
CA THR A 152 0.75 -5.15 19.87
C THR A 152 0.04 -3.81 19.64
N ARG A 153 0.79 -2.70 19.64
CA ARG A 153 0.24 -1.37 19.35
C ARG A 153 -0.24 -1.24 17.90
N ALA A 154 0.55 -1.73 16.94
CA ALA A 154 0.19 -1.70 15.53
C ALA A 154 -1.10 -2.48 15.25
N VAL A 155 -1.23 -3.70 15.80
CA VAL A 155 -2.45 -4.50 15.73
C VAL A 155 -3.63 -3.77 16.39
N GLY A 156 -3.39 -3.09 17.52
CA GLY A 156 -4.40 -2.27 18.19
C GLY A 156 -4.95 -1.13 17.32
N TYR A 157 -4.14 -0.54 16.45
CA TYR A 157 -4.60 0.48 15.50
C TYR A 157 -5.44 -0.09 14.36
N LEU A 158 -5.29 -1.37 14.04
CA LEU A 158 -6.06 -2.05 12.99
C LEU A 158 -7.36 -2.71 13.50
N ARG A 159 -7.75 -2.51 14.77
CA ARG A 159 -8.91 -3.17 15.41
C ARG A 159 -10.24 -3.02 14.66
N ASN A 160 -10.39 -1.98 13.84
CA ASN A 160 -11.59 -1.70 13.03
C ASN A 160 -11.43 -2.14 11.56
N THR A 161 -10.33 -2.83 11.23
CA THR A 161 -10.02 -3.33 9.90
C THR A 161 -9.69 -4.81 10.03
N GLU A 162 -10.16 -5.66 9.11
CA GLU A 162 -9.82 -7.07 9.13
C GLU A 162 -8.30 -7.24 8.90
N LEU A 163 -7.61 -7.82 9.89
CA LEU A 163 -6.19 -8.15 9.76
C LEU A 163 -6.07 -9.57 9.17
N LEU A 164 -5.66 -9.67 7.90
CA LEU A 164 -5.45 -10.98 7.24
C LEU A 164 -4.29 -11.76 7.85
N GLY A 165 -3.30 -11.05 8.36
CA GLY A 165 -2.13 -11.65 8.97
C GLY A 165 -0.94 -10.72 8.99
N THR A 166 0.21 -11.29 9.39
CA THR A 166 1.51 -10.59 9.42
C THR A 166 2.49 -11.23 8.45
N VAL A 167 3.36 -10.40 7.88
CA VAL A 167 4.52 -10.85 7.09
C VAL A 167 5.76 -10.58 7.92
N LEU A 168 6.46 -11.64 8.35
CA LEU A 168 7.78 -11.52 8.94
C LEU A 168 8.80 -11.34 7.80
N ASN A 169 9.33 -10.14 7.69
CA ASN A 169 10.25 -9.75 6.64
C ASN A 169 11.70 -9.70 7.15
N LYS A 170 12.65 -9.75 6.21
CA LYS A 170 14.09 -9.70 6.48
C LYS A 170 14.58 -10.82 7.40
N SER A 171 13.90 -11.97 7.37
CA SER A 171 14.34 -13.14 8.13
C SER A 171 15.69 -13.64 7.61
N GLU A 172 16.62 -13.89 8.53
CA GLU A 172 17.94 -14.47 8.22
C GLU A 172 17.88 -16.00 8.12
N GLU A 173 16.77 -16.63 8.53
CA GLU A 173 16.62 -18.07 8.36
C GLU A 173 16.57 -18.41 6.87
N SER A 174 17.67 -18.99 6.38
CA SER A 174 17.68 -19.64 5.08
C SER A 174 16.64 -20.76 5.11
N VAL A 175 15.65 -20.71 4.22
CA VAL A 175 14.73 -21.82 3.97
C VAL A 175 15.54 -22.97 3.34
N ALA A 176 16.45 -23.56 4.12
CA ALA A 176 17.13 -24.79 3.76
C ALA A 176 16.13 -25.92 4.05
N GLY A 177 15.42 -26.37 3.02
CA GLY A 177 14.79 -27.69 3.06
C GLY A 177 13.29 -27.82 2.96
N TYR A 178 12.58 -27.01 2.20
CA TYR A 178 11.24 -27.35 1.71
C TYR A 178 11.23 -27.48 0.20
N TYR A 179 11.90 -28.53 -0.32
CA TYR A 179 11.57 -29.09 -1.63
C TYR A 179 10.60 -30.25 -1.39
N TYR A 180 9.34 -30.06 -1.73
CA TYR A 180 8.39 -31.14 -2.00
C TYR A 180 8.35 -31.39 -3.50
#